data_28606fc15d4ea3b27e2fd5b0fd23a182
#
_entry.id   28606fc15d4ea3b27e2fd5b0fd23a182
#
_cell.length_a   1.000
_cell.length_b   1.000
_cell.length_c   1.000
_cell.angle_alpha   90.00
_cell.angle_beta   90.00
_cell.angle_gamma   90.00
#
_symmetry.space_group_name_H-M   'P 1'
#
loop_
_entity.id
_entity.type
_entity.pdbx_description
1 polymer ?
#
loop_
_entity_poly.entity_id
_entity_poly.type
_entity_poly.pdbx_seq_one_letter_code
_entity_poly.pdbx_strand_id
1 'polypeptide(L)' 'MHLYNITTPDGTASVVAKNLHEAYALAYATFCDVITVKWARRIA' A
#
# COMPACT_ATOMS: atom_id res chain seq x y z
N MET A 1 4.66 -10.06 7.72
CA MET A 1 4.17 -9.37 6.52
C MET A 1 2.75 -8.89 6.73
N HIS A 2 2.41 -7.78 6.16
CA HIS A 2 1.10 -7.17 6.29
C HIS A 2 0.57 -6.79 4.91
N LEU A 3 -0.76 -6.84 4.78
CA LEU A 3 -1.45 -6.36 3.59
C LEU A 3 -1.84 -4.89 3.82
N TYR A 4 -1.51 -4.05 2.85
CA TYR A 4 -1.87 -2.63 2.88
C TYR A 4 -2.74 -2.31 1.67
N ASN A 5 -3.77 -1.51 1.90
CA ASN A 5 -4.64 -1.01 0.84
C ASN A 5 -4.16 0.36 0.41
N ILE A 6 -4.00 0.53 -0.89
CA ILE A 6 -3.53 1.78 -1.50
C ILE A 6 -4.67 2.38 -2.28
N THR A 7 -5.03 3.62 -1.97
CA THR A 7 -6.05 4.36 -2.70
C THR A 7 -5.38 5.33 -3.66
N THR A 8 -5.77 5.27 -4.92
CA THR A 8 -5.34 6.18 -5.97
C THR A 8 -6.56 6.78 -6.66
N PRO A 9 -6.42 7.85 -7.47
CA PRO A 9 -7.54 8.39 -8.24
C PRO A 9 -8.19 7.38 -9.19
N ASP A 10 -7.43 6.38 -9.61
CA ASP A 10 -7.91 5.36 -10.55
C ASP A 10 -8.58 4.17 -9.85
N GLY A 11 -8.52 4.10 -8.54
CA GLY A 11 -9.10 3.01 -7.77
C GLY A 11 -8.23 2.57 -6.61
N THR A 12 -8.48 1.36 -6.14
CA THR A 12 -7.80 0.79 -4.98
C THR A 12 -6.95 -0.41 -5.38
N ALA A 13 -5.76 -0.50 -4.81
CA ALA A 13 -4.85 -1.62 -5.01
C ALA A 13 -4.37 -2.14 -3.65
N SER A 14 -3.64 -3.26 -3.66
CA SER A 14 -3.09 -3.83 -2.43
C SER A 14 -1.62 -4.18 -2.63
N VAL A 15 -0.84 -4.02 -1.56
CA VAL A 15 0.57 -4.44 -1.53
C VAL A 15 0.85 -5.21 -0.25
N VAL A 16 1.84 -6.10 -0.31
CA VAL A 16 2.34 -6.83 0.85
C VAL A 16 3.68 -6.22 1.25
N ALA A 17 3.80 -5.82 2.50
CA ALA A 17 5.01 -5.17 3.01
C ALA A 17 5.26 -5.56 4.46
N LYS A 18 6.47 -5.37 4.94
CA LYS A 18 6.87 -5.67 6.31
C LYS A 18 6.31 -4.66 7.30
N ASN A 19 6.20 -3.41 6.88
CA ASN A 19 5.75 -2.31 7.71
C ASN A 19 5.19 -1.19 6.83
N LEU A 20 4.64 -0.18 7.46
CA LEU A 20 4.01 0.93 6.75
C LEU A 20 5.01 1.71 5.88
N HIS A 21 6.22 1.91 6.36
CA HIS A 21 7.26 2.61 5.62
C HIS A 21 7.56 1.92 4.29
N GLU A 22 7.72 0.59 4.33
CA GLU A 22 7.93 -0.21 3.12
C GLU A 22 6.72 -0.16 2.20
N ALA A 23 5.50 -0.17 2.77
CA ALA A 23 4.27 -0.07 1.98
C ALA A 23 4.21 1.26 1.21
N TYR A 24 4.58 2.38 1.84
CA TYR A 24 4.66 3.66 1.15
C TYR A 24 5.69 3.65 0.04
N ALA A 25 6.86 3.08 0.28
CA ALA A 25 7.91 3.00 -0.74
C ALA A 25 7.44 2.20 -1.95
N LEU A 26 6.80 1.06 -1.73
CA LEU A 26 6.24 0.24 -2.80
C LEU A 26 5.13 0.97 -3.55
N ALA A 27 4.25 1.66 -2.84
CA ALA A 27 3.15 2.41 -3.43
C ALA A 27 3.67 3.50 -4.35
N TYR A 28 4.60 4.32 -3.89
CA TYR A 28 5.16 5.40 -4.70
C TYR A 28 6.01 4.90 -5.86
N ALA A 29 6.60 3.71 -5.75
CA ALA A 29 7.34 3.11 -6.85
C ALA A 29 6.41 2.56 -7.95
N THR A 30 5.18 2.17 -7.58
CA THR A 30 4.23 1.50 -8.47
C THR A 30 3.20 2.46 -9.05
N PHE A 31 2.73 3.42 -8.26
CA PHE A 31 1.64 4.33 -8.64
C PHE A 31 2.11 5.78 -8.68
N CYS A 32 1.56 6.55 -9.64
CA CYS A 32 1.92 7.96 -9.78
C CYS A 32 1.30 8.84 -8.69
N ASP A 33 0.03 8.59 -8.38
CA ASP A 33 -0.74 9.43 -7.45
C ASP A 33 -1.30 8.56 -6.33
N VAL A 34 -0.59 8.52 -5.21
CA VAL A 34 -1.03 7.79 -4.02
C VAL A 34 -1.77 8.75 -3.10
N ILE A 35 -3.05 8.47 -2.83
CA ILE A 35 -3.86 9.27 -1.92
C ILE A 35 -3.67 8.80 -0.48
N THR A 36 -3.88 7.50 -0.23
CA THR A 36 -3.71 6.92 1.10
C THR A 36 -3.09 5.53 1.02
N VAL A 37 -2.39 5.16 2.09
CA VAL A 37 -1.90 3.80 2.31
C VAL A 37 -2.39 3.41 3.70
N LYS A 38 -3.20 2.34 3.78
CA LYS A 38 -3.77 1.88 5.05
C LYS A 38 -3.47 0.42 5.28
N TRP A 39 -3.15 0.10 6.52
CA TRP A 39 -3.04 -1.29 6.96
C TRP A 39 -4.40 -1.99 6.84
N ALA A 40 -4.43 -3.16 6.22
CA ALA A 40 -5.65 -3.94 6.09
C ALA A 40 -5.66 -5.12 7.06
N ARG A 41 -4.62 -5.95 7.01
CA ARG A 41 -4.53 -7.12 7.88
C ARG A 41 -3.11 -7.68 7.90
N ARG A 42 -2.84 -8.51 8.89
CA ARG A 42 -1.61 -9.29 8.95
C ARG A 42 -1.76 -10.54 8.09
N ILE A 43 -0.75 -10.84 7.29
CA ILE A 43 -0.75 -12.04 6.45
C ILE A 43 0.11 -13.15 7.06
N ALA A 44 1.27 -12.79 7.52
CA ALA A 44 2.21 -13.76 8.10
C ALA A 44 3.19 -13.07 9.04
#